data_3a717b05759e111e0032e28440ddbaaa
#
_entry.id   3a717b05759e111e0032e28440ddbaaa
#
_cell.length_a   1.000
_cell.length_b   1.000
_cell.length_c   1.000
_cell.angle_alpha   90.00
_cell.angle_beta   90.00
_cell.angle_gamma   90.00
#
_symmetry.space_group_name_H-M   'P 1'
#
loop_
_entity.id
_entity.type
_entity.pdbx_description
1 polymer ?
#
loop_
_entity_poly.entity_id
_entity_poly.type
_entity_poly.pdbx_seq_one_letter_code
_entity_poly.pdbx_strand_id
1 'polypeptide(L)'
;LEAFSEAWNRHDLDDLMRFMSEDCMFMTAGGPDACGARHVGPEAVRKAFALAWATLPDAQWRNGVHFVHGDFGVSQWTYTGTAADGSRVETDGVDIFTFKDGKIAVKNAFRKARPNLPPVA
;
A
#
# COMPACT_ATOMS: atom_id res chain seq x y z
N LEU A 1 8.55 -2.80 9.27
CA LEU A 1 7.24 -2.75 8.57
C LEU A 1 6.18 -2.01 9.36
N GLU A 2 6.19 -2.10 10.68
CA GLU A 2 5.23 -1.37 11.52
C GLU A 2 5.36 0.14 11.30
N ALA A 3 6.57 0.67 11.35
CA ALA A 3 6.81 2.11 11.13
C ALA A 3 6.40 2.54 9.70
N PHE A 4 6.62 1.70 8.71
CA PHE A 4 6.20 1.95 7.34
C PHE A 4 4.67 2.00 7.25
N SER A 5 3.97 1.08 7.89
CA SER A 5 2.51 1.05 7.97
C SER A 5 1.96 2.31 8.66
N GLU A 6 2.58 2.75 9.73
CA GLU A 6 2.20 3.98 10.43
C GLU A 6 2.36 5.22 9.54
N ALA A 7 3.42 5.28 8.73
CA ALA A 7 3.61 6.37 7.76
C ALA A 7 2.51 6.40 6.71
N TRP A 8 2.05 5.23 6.24
CA TRP A 8 0.87 5.13 5.37
C TRP A 8 -0.37 5.73 6.02
N ASN A 9 -0.63 5.37 7.26
CA ASN A 9 -1.81 5.84 7.99
C ASN A 9 -1.76 7.34 8.32
N ARG A 10 -0.55 7.92 8.48
CA ARG A 10 -0.38 9.36 8.62
C ARG A 10 -0.41 10.11 7.29
N HIS A 11 -0.43 9.40 6.17
CA HIS A 11 -0.32 9.98 4.82
C HIS A 11 0.98 10.78 4.65
N ASP A 12 2.07 10.26 5.19
CA ASP A 12 3.39 10.92 5.15
C ASP A 12 4.25 10.34 4.04
N LEU A 13 4.15 10.94 2.87
CA LEU A 13 4.84 10.46 1.67
C LEU A 13 6.36 10.51 1.80
N ASP A 14 6.90 11.57 2.38
CA ASP A 14 8.35 11.70 2.56
C ASP A 14 8.89 10.61 3.49
N ASP A 15 8.16 10.30 4.56
CA ASP A 15 8.55 9.24 5.49
C ASP A 15 8.48 7.87 4.83
N LEU A 16 7.44 7.61 4.04
CA LEU A 16 7.35 6.37 3.26
C LEU A 16 8.57 6.16 2.38
N MET A 17 8.99 7.20 1.67
CA MET A 17 10.10 7.08 0.73
C MET A 17 11.45 6.84 1.41
N ARG A 18 11.60 7.19 2.68
CA ARG A 18 12.82 6.88 3.45
C ARG A 18 13.04 5.39 3.64
N PHE A 19 11.97 4.60 3.62
CA PHE A 19 12.06 3.15 3.76
C PHE A 19 12.36 2.43 2.45
N MET A 20 12.27 3.14 1.31
CA MET A 20 12.42 2.54 -0.01
C MET A 20 13.87 2.61 -0.49
N SER A 21 14.33 1.54 -1.16
CA SER A 21 15.65 1.53 -1.79
C SER A 21 15.69 2.40 -3.06
N GLU A 22 16.90 2.71 -3.55
CA GLU A 22 17.06 3.52 -4.76
C GLU A 22 16.55 2.83 -6.03
N ASP A 23 16.56 1.50 -6.04
CA ASP A 23 16.07 0.68 -7.15
C ASP A 23 14.71 0.07 -6.86
N CYS A 24 13.90 0.74 -6.03
CA CYS A 24 12.63 0.22 -5.56
C CYS A 24 11.60 0.01 -6.68
N MET A 25 10.67 -0.90 -6.41
CA MET A 25 9.55 -1.22 -7.29
C MET A 25 8.28 -1.36 -6.47
N PHE A 26 7.19 -0.83 -7.01
CA PHE A 26 5.86 -1.00 -6.46
C PHE A 26 4.94 -1.64 -7.49
N MET A 27 4.30 -2.74 -7.12
CA MET A 27 3.27 -3.39 -7.92
C MET A 27 1.94 -3.20 -7.21
N THR A 28 0.99 -2.56 -7.89
CA THR A 28 -0.31 -2.22 -7.33
C THR A 28 -1.25 -3.43 -7.28
N ALA A 29 -2.27 -3.36 -6.42
CA ALA A 29 -3.27 -4.43 -6.30
C ALA A 29 -4.14 -4.57 -7.55
N GLY A 30 -4.42 -3.46 -8.23
CA GLY A 30 -5.19 -3.45 -9.47
C GLY A 30 -4.40 -2.87 -10.62
N GLY A 31 -4.71 -3.27 -11.84
CA GLY A 31 -4.06 -2.77 -13.04
C GLY A 31 -4.22 -3.71 -14.22
N PRO A 32 -3.69 -3.33 -15.39
CA PRO A 32 -3.90 -4.08 -16.63
C PRO A 32 -3.05 -5.34 -16.77
N ASP A 33 -2.01 -5.49 -15.94
CA ASP A 33 -1.06 -6.60 -16.05
C ASP A 33 -1.28 -7.66 -14.98
N ALA A 34 -0.63 -8.80 -15.11
CA ALA A 34 -0.68 -9.87 -14.11
C ALA A 34 -0.21 -9.40 -12.74
N CYS A 35 0.75 -8.49 -12.69
CA CYS A 35 1.26 -7.90 -11.44
C CYS A 35 0.49 -6.65 -10.99
N GLY A 36 -0.64 -6.32 -11.62
CA GLY A 36 -1.32 -5.05 -11.44
C GLY A 36 -0.73 -3.98 -12.34
N ALA A 37 -0.12 -2.96 -11.77
CA ALA A 37 0.67 -1.98 -12.49
C ALA A 37 2.04 -1.87 -11.81
N ARG A 38 3.10 -1.86 -12.60
CA ARG A 38 4.48 -1.84 -12.10
C ARG A 38 5.06 -0.44 -12.20
N HIS A 39 5.54 0.06 -11.08
CA HIS A 39 6.23 1.35 -10.99
C HIS A 39 7.66 1.10 -10.54
N VAL A 40 8.64 1.60 -11.27
CA VAL A 40 10.07 1.35 -11.04
C VAL A 40 10.79 2.66 -10.77
N GLY A 41 11.58 2.67 -9.71
CA GLY A 41 12.38 3.81 -9.28
C GLY A 41 11.65 4.74 -8.31
N PRO A 42 12.42 5.51 -7.51
CA PRO A 42 11.83 6.33 -6.45
C PRO A 42 10.79 7.35 -6.93
N GLU A 43 11.04 8.01 -8.07
CA GLU A 43 10.12 9.03 -8.58
C GLU A 43 8.77 8.42 -8.97
N ALA A 44 8.78 7.31 -9.73
CA ALA A 44 7.56 6.63 -10.14
C ALA A 44 6.82 6.02 -8.94
N VAL A 45 7.55 5.43 -8.01
CA VAL A 45 6.97 4.85 -6.80
C VAL A 45 6.33 5.93 -5.92
N ARG A 46 6.99 7.07 -5.75
CA ARG A 46 6.46 8.20 -5.00
C ARG A 46 5.13 8.69 -5.58
N LYS A 47 5.05 8.85 -6.88
CA LYS A 47 3.81 9.26 -7.56
C LYS A 47 2.68 8.24 -7.35
N ALA A 48 3.01 6.96 -7.47
CA ALA A 48 2.03 5.87 -7.28
C ALA A 48 1.51 5.82 -5.83
N PHE A 49 2.38 6.01 -4.85
CA PHE A 49 1.99 6.07 -3.45
C PHE A 49 1.03 7.24 -3.18
N ALA A 50 1.32 8.40 -3.75
CA ALA A 50 0.48 9.58 -3.57
C ALA A 50 -0.95 9.38 -4.11
N LEU A 51 -1.10 8.60 -5.19
CA LEU A 51 -2.41 8.31 -5.78
C LEU A 51 -3.34 7.54 -4.83
N ALA A 52 -2.79 6.76 -3.92
CA ALA A 52 -3.61 6.01 -2.95
C ALA A 52 -4.47 6.94 -2.10
N TRP A 53 -3.93 8.10 -1.70
CA TRP A 53 -4.66 9.07 -0.90
C TRP A 53 -5.47 10.05 -1.75
N ALA A 54 -5.09 10.25 -3.01
CA ALA A 54 -5.85 11.10 -3.92
C ALA A 54 -7.24 10.51 -4.21
N THR A 55 -7.31 9.19 -4.33
CA THR A 55 -8.57 8.47 -4.59
C THR A 55 -9.44 8.33 -3.35
N LEU A 56 -8.82 8.01 -2.20
CA LEU A 56 -9.49 7.86 -0.91
C LEU A 56 -8.74 8.71 0.12
N PRO A 57 -9.15 9.99 0.30
CA PRO A 57 -8.42 10.91 1.20
C PRO A 57 -8.36 10.47 2.66
N ASP A 58 -9.29 9.64 3.10
CA ASP A 58 -9.34 9.07 4.46
C ASP A 58 -8.81 7.63 4.53
N ALA A 59 -8.04 7.19 3.54
CA ALA A 59 -7.53 5.83 3.47
C ALA A 59 -6.72 5.45 4.71
N GLN A 60 -7.02 4.29 5.27
CA GLN A 60 -6.31 3.70 6.40
C GLN A 60 -6.07 2.22 6.13
N TRP A 61 -4.96 1.72 6.64
CA TRP A 61 -4.61 0.30 6.66
C TRP A 61 -4.63 -0.16 8.10
N ARG A 62 -5.73 -0.81 8.50
CA ARG A 62 -6.03 -1.15 9.90
C ARG A 62 -5.66 -2.58 10.23
N ASN A 63 -5.50 -2.84 11.54
CA ASN A 63 -5.28 -4.20 12.06
C ASN A 63 -4.02 -4.85 11.48
N GLY A 64 -2.94 -4.09 11.34
CA GLY A 64 -1.71 -4.54 10.73
C GLY A 64 -1.05 -5.69 11.48
N VAL A 65 -0.71 -6.75 10.74
CA VAL A 65 0.10 -7.87 11.22
C VAL A 65 1.30 -7.99 10.30
N HIS A 66 2.50 -7.94 10.87
CA HIS A 66 3.74 -7.88 10.11
C HIS A 66 4.63 -9.06 10.40
N PHE A 67 5.24 -9.60 9.36
CA PHE A 67 6.11 -10.76 9.43
C PHE A 67 7.34 -10.52 8.57
N VAL A 68 8.53 -10.80 9.11
CA VAL A 68 9.78 -10.67 8.37
C VAL A 68 10.60 -11.93 8.57
N HIS A 69 11.12 -12.48 7.46
CA HIS A 69 12.06 -13.58 7.47
C HIS A 69 13.10 -13.37 6.38
N GLY A 70 14.36 -13.15 6.78
CA GLY A 70 15.43 -12.86 5.83
C GLY A 70 15.13 -11.60 5.01
N ASP A 71 15.20 -11.72 3.70
CA ASP A 71 14.93 -10.64 2.76
C ASP A 71 13.46 -10.54 2.36
N PHE A 72 12.58 -11.22 3.06
CA PHE A 72 11.16 -11.29 2.75
C PHE A 72 10.31 -10.77 3.89
N GLY A 73 9.24 -10.05 3.56
CA GLY A 73 8.30 -9.59 4.56
C GLY A 73 6.86 -9.61 4.05
N VAL A 74 5.92 -9.65 4.99
CA VAL A 74 4.49 -9.61 4.73
C VAL A 74 3.84 -8.66 5.72
N SER A 75 2.97 -7.80 5.24
CA SER A 75 2.07 -7.01 6.08
C SER A 75 0.63 -7.32 5.67
N GLN A 76 -0.15 -7.85 6.61
CA GLN A 76 -1.58 -8.08 6.42
C GLN A 76 -2.35 -6.95 7.07
N TRP A 77 -3.40 -6.48 6.40
CA TRP A 77 -4.16 -5.31 6.86
C TRP A 77 -5.59 -5.34 6.31
N THR A 78 -6.43 -4.50 6.89
CA THR A 78 -7.75 -4.17 6.34
C THR A 78 -7.70 -2.74 5.82
N TYR A 79 -7.91 -2.57 4.53
CA TYR A 79 -7.92 -1.27 3.87
C TYR A 79 -9.31 -0.66 3.99
N THR A 80 -9.38 0.58 4.49
CA THR A 80 -10.64 1.31 4.66
C THR A 80 -10.55 2.70 4.07
N GLY A 81 -11.69 3.20 3.59
CA GLY A 81 -11.78 4.56 3.09
C GLY A 81 -13.19 4.88 2.61
N THR A 82 -13.40 6.14 2.26
CA THR A 82 -14.67 6.65 1.76
C THR A 82 -14.47 7.18 0.34
N ALA A 83 -15.22 6.63 -0.63
CA ALA A 83 -15.18 7.08 -2.01
C ALA A 83 -15.92 8.41 -2.20
N ALA A 84 -15.72 9.05 -3.35
CA ALA A 84 -16.32 10.36 -3.66
C ALA A 84 -17.85 10.36 -3.60
N ASP A 85 -18.48 9.22 -3.91
CA ASP A 85 -19.95 9.06 -3.85
C ASP A 85 -20.47 8.72 -2.45
N GLY A 86 -19.60 8.70 -1.43
CA GLY A 86 -19.93 8.37 -0.06
C GLY A 86 -19.91 6.87 0.24
N SER A 87 -19.77 5.99 -0.77
CA SER A 87 -19.65 4.56 -0.52
C SER A 87 -18.37 4.26 0.25
N ARG A 88 -18.39 3.16 1.02
CA ARG A 88 -17.28 2.79 1.90
C ARG A 88 -16.51 1.62 1.34
N VAL A 89 -15.18 1.71 1.41
CA VAL A 89 -14.27 0.60 1.11
C VAL A 89 -13.85 -0.05 2.43
N GLU A 90 -13.95 -1.37 2.50
CA GLU A 90 -13.43 -2.16 3.60
C GLU A 90 -13.04 -3.52 3.03
N THR A 91 -11.73 -3.75 2.87
CA THR A 91 -11.23 -4.91 2.14
C THR A 91 -9.93 -5.39 2.75
N ASP A 92 -9.83 -6.69 2.99
CA ASP A 92 -8.59 -7.29 3.46
C ASP A 92 -7.57 -7.44 2.34
N GLY A 93 -6.31 -7.27 2.69
CA GLY A 93 -5.22 -7.44 1.77
C GLY A 93 -3.90 -7.71 2.44
N VAL A 94 -2.89 -7.88 1.61
CA VAL A 94 -1.51 -8.07 2.06
C VAL A 94 -0.57 -7.33 1.13
N ASP A 95 0.55 -6.89 1.69
CA ASP A 95 1.73 -6.51 0.93
C ASP A 95 2.78 -7.57 1.12
N ILE A 96 3.41 -7.97 0.03
CA ILE A 96 4.59 -8.83 0.04
C ILE A 96 5.80 -7.97 -0.29
N PHE A 97 6.81 -8.00 0.59
CA PHE A 97 8.00 -7.17 0.47
C PHE A 97 9.25 -7.98 0.20
N THR A 98 10.14 -7.41 -0.59
CA THR A 98 11.53 -7.84 -0.69
C THR A 98 12.39 -6.72 -0.14
N PHE A 99 13.37 -7.07 0.70
CA PHE A 99 14.29 -6.11 1.30
C PHE A 99 15.67 -6.20 0.65
N LYS A 100 16.36 -5.07 0.61
CA LYS A 100 17.74 -4.96 0.17
C LYS A 100 18.45 -3.91 1.02
N ASP A 101 19.54 -4.30 1.65
CA ASP A 101 20.37 -3.41 2.50
C ASP A 101 19.53 -2.67 3.56
N GLY A 102 18.60 -3.37 4.18
CA GLY A 102 17.73 -2.83 5.23
C GLY A 102 16.61 -1.94 4.74
N LYS A 103 16.41 -1.82 3.43
CA LYS A 103 15.33 -1.03 2.82
C LYS A 103 14.40 -1.89 1.99
N ILE A 104 13.22 -1.36 1.68
CA ILE A 104 12.22 -2.04 0.85
C ILE A 104 12.62 -1.87 -0.62
N ALA A 105 12.96 -2.97 -1.27
CA ALA A 105 13.25 -3.00 -2.70
C ALA A 105 12.00 -3.24 -3.54
N VAL A 106 11.08 -4.08 -3.06
CA VAL A 106 9.83 -4.39 -3.75
C VAL A 106 8.67 -4.33 -2.75
N LYS A 107 7.62 -3.61 -3.12
CA LYS A 107 6.31 -3.66 -2.45
C LYS A 107 5.30 -4.20 -3.45
N ASN A 108 4.73 -5.35 -3.16
CA ASN A 108 3.77 -6.03 -4.02
C ASN A 108 2.44 -6.16 -3.28
N ALA A 109 1.44 -5.39 -3.70
CA ALA A 109 0.16 -5.29 -3.02
C ALA A 109 -0.88 -6.25 -3.61
N PHE A 110 -1.64 -6.89 -2.73
CA PHE A 110 -2.77 -7.74 -3.07
C PHE A 110 -3.97 -7.35 -2.23
N ARG A 111 -5.13 -7.30 -2.83
CA ARG A 111 -6.38 -7.06 -2.10
C ARG A 111 -7.46 -8.00 -2.59
N LYS A 112 -8.33 -8.44 -1.68
CA LYS A 112 -9.54 -9.14 -2.08
C LYS A 112 -10.45 -8.19 -2.87
N ALA A 113 -11.18 -8.74 -3.82
CA ALA A 113 -12.19 -8.00 -4.57
C ALA A 113 -13.50 -8.01 -3.77
N ARG A 114 -14.06 -6.82 -3.55
CA ARG A 114 -15.30 -6.65 -2.80
C ARG A 114 -16.01 -5.39 -3.29
N PRO A 115 -17.32 -5.44 -3.55
CA PRO A 115 -18.08 -4.22 -3.84
C PRO A 115 -18.03 -3.24 -2.66
N ASN A 116 -18.08 -1.95 -2.97
CA ASN A 116 -18.13 -0.93 -1.93
C ASN A 116 -19.41 -1.10 -1.09
N LEU A 117 -19.30 -0.79 0.20
CA LEU A 117 -20.43 -0.79 1.12
C LEU A 117 -21.25 0.49 0.95
N PRO A 118 -22.56 0.47 1.30
CA PRO A 118 -23.38 1.69 1.26
C PRO A 118 -22.81 2.79 2.15
N PRO A 119 -23.09 4.07 1.83
CA PRO A 119 -22.72 5.18 2.70
C PRO A 119 -23.33 5.00 4.10
N VAL A 120 -22.65 5.56 5.09
CA VAL A 120 -23.18 5.64 6.46
C VAL A 120 -24.36 6.64 6.43
N ALA A 121 -25.51 6.20 6.91
CA ALA A 121 -26.71 7.03 6.93
C ALA A 121 -26.62 8.16 7.99
#